data_cf5d11269beac117d4499257c7907e6f
#
_entry.id   cf5d11269beac117d4499257c7907e6f
#
_cell.length_a   1.000
_cell.length_b   1.000
_cell.length_c   1.000
_cell.angle_alpha   90.00
_cell.angle_beta   90.00
_cell.angle_gamma   90.00
#
_symmetry.space_group_name_H-M   'P 1'
#
loop_
_entity.id
_entity.type
_entity.pdbx_description
1 polymer ?
#
loop_
_entity_poly.entity_id
_entity_poly.type
_entity_poly.pdbx_seq_one_letter_code
_entity_poly.pdbx_strand_id
1 'polypeptide(L)'
;LRYRNDPVLFVREVLNTEPDTWQVEFLNHIAAGNRRISVRSGHGVGKSTASAWAMLWYLFLRFPVKIVVTAPTSSQLYDALFAELKRWVKQLPPMLADQLDVKQDRVEVKEAPNEAFISARTSRAEQPEALQGVHSDNVMLVADEASGIPEAVFEAAAGSMSGHKAVTLLLGNPVRSTGFFYDTHNRLKDDWVTMKVSCADSPRVSQAYLGEMAARYGEESNAYRIRVLGEFPRSDDDTVIPMELLEMAQQRDVEPSQSAPMVWGLDVARFGSDRSALCKRKGNAVTEPIKTWKNLDLMQLTGAVVSEYEALPPSERPVEILVDSIGLGAGVVDRLRELNLPCRGINVSESPAMGATYRNLKAELWHKAKAWLEGRDCKMPKDEALVSELAIVRYSFTSSGKIQIEGKDEIRKRGFPSPDRADAFCLTFASDAVIGAFGGAKVSWSKPLRRNLPRVA
;
A
#
# COMPACT_ATOMS: atom_id res chain seq x y z
N LEU A 1 3.66 37.54 17.65
CA LEU A 1 2.62 38.10 16.79
C LEU A 1 2.95 38.00 15.29
N ARG A 2 4.24 38.15 14.90
CA ARG A 2 4.71 38.18 13.50
C ARG A 2 4.31 36.90 12.72
N TYR A 3 4.47 35.71 13.29
CA TYR A 3 4.19 34.43 12.62
C TYR A 3 2.75 33.93 12.81
N ARG A 4 1.90 34.65 13.58
CA ARG A 4 0.59 34.13 13.99
C ARG A 4 -0.36 33.84 12.81
N ASN A 5 -0.26 34.64 11.78
CA ASN A 5 -1.09 34.56 10.59
C ASN A 5 -0.26 34.28 9.31
N ASP A 6 1.02 33.97 9.48
CA ASP A 6 1.94 33.71 8.38
C ASP A 6 2.76 32.44 8.65
N PRO A 7 2.21 31.25 8.38
CA PRO A 7 2.92 29.98 8.51
C PRO A 7 4.09 29.84 7.53
N VAL A 8 4.02 30.49 6.37
CA VAL A 8 5.09 30.44 5.37
C VAL A 8 6.32 31.18 5.91
N LEU A 9 6.12 32.33 6.52
CA LEU A 9 7.20 33.08 7.17
C LEU A 9 7.80 32.30 8.36
N PHE A 10 6.95 31.59 9.13
CA PHE A 10 7.42 30.70 10.19
C PHE A 10 8.32 29.59 9.63
N VAL A 11 7.94 28.94 8.53
CA VAL A 11 8.73 27.90 7.89
C VAL A 11 10.06 28.47 7.40
N ARG A 12 10.06 29.63 6.75
CA ARG A 12 11.28 30.26 6.23
C ARG A 12 12.26 30.68 7.31
N GLU A 13 11.76 31.39 8.33
CA GLU A 13 12.64 32.04 9.32
C GLU A 13 12.92 31.18 10.54
N VAL A 14 11.96 30.36 11.00
CA VAL A 14 12.12 29.54 12.20
C VAL A 14 12.65 28.16 11.86
N LEU A 15 12.15 27.55 10.77
CA LEU A 15 12.60 26.23 10.32
C LEU A 15 13.70 26.30 9.25
N ASN A 16 14.08 27.52 8.85
CA ASN A 16 15.16 27.80 7.89
C ASN A 16 15.07 26.95 6.60
N THR A 17 13.88 26.88 6.01
CA THR A 17 13.64 26.12 4.79
C THR A 17 12.62 26.79 3.88
N GLU A 18 12.71 26.54 2.57
CA GLU A 18 11.81 27.11 1.58
C GLU A 18 10.73 26.09 1.20
N PRO A 19 9.44 26.39 1.40
CA PRO A 19 8.35 25.53 0.98
C PRO A 19 8.12 25.60 -0.53
N ASP A 20 7.72 24.47 -1.12
CA ASP A 20 7.29 24.38 -2.52
C ASP A 20 5.98 25.18 -2.72
N THR A 21 5.66 25.54 -3.97
CA THR A 21 4.46 26.34 -4.31
C THR A 21 3.19 25.78 -3.70
N TRP A 22 2.95 24.47 -3.83
CA TRP A 22 1.75 23.84 -3.28
C TRP A 22 1.74 23.83 -1.73
N GLN A 23 2.92 23.74 -1.09
CA GLN A 23 3.06 23.80 0.37
C GLN A 23 2.77 25.20 0.89
N VAL A 24 3.17 26.23 0.14
CA VAL A 24 2.79 27.63 0.42
C VAL A 24 1.28 27.79 0.36
N GLU A 25 0.63 27.30 -0.69
CA GLU A 25 -0.82 27.34 -0.85
C GLU A 25 -1.54 26.61 0.29
N PHE A 26 -1.10 25.39 0.61
CA PHE A 26 -1.63 24.60 1.72
C PHE A 26 -1.55 25.33 3.07
N LEU A 27 -0.38 25.89 3.40
CA LEU A 27 -0.17 26.62 4.65
C LEU A 27 -1.03 27.89 4.71
N ASN A 28 -1.15 28.61 3.58
CA ASN A 28 -1.98 29.82 3.49
C ASN A 28 -3.47 29.50 3.66
N HIS A 29 -3.96 28.36 3.18
CA HIS A 29 -5.34 27.95 3.44
C HIS A 29 -5.61 27.76 4.93
N ILE A 30 -4.66 27.18 5.68
CA ILE A 30 -4.81 27.04 7.14
C ILE A 30 -4.81 28.43 7.82
N ALA A 31 -3.91 29.31 7.42
CA ALA A 31 -3.82 30.67 7.95
C ALA A 31 -5.07 31.51 7.69
N ALA A 32 -5.68 31.35 6.51
CA ALA A 32 -6.94 32.00 6.12
C ALA A 32 -8.17 31.51 6.92
N GLY A 33 -8.00 30.52 7.80
CA GLY A 33 -9.07 30.00 8.63
C GLY A 33 -9.94 28.92 7.97
N ASN A 34 -9.49 28.37 6.84
CA ASN A 34 -10.15 27.20 6.24
C ASN A 34 -10.02 26.00 7.19
N ARG A 35 -11.16 25.43 7.57
CA ARG A 35 -11.22 24.39 8.59
C ARG A 35 -11.13 22.98 8.05
N ARG A 36 -11.36 22.79 6.76
CA ARG A 36 -11.41 21.48 6.10
C ARG A 36 -10.59 21.54 4.83
N ILE A 37 -9.42 20.91 4.85
CA ILE A 37 -8.49 20.92 3.73
C ILE A 37 -8.16 19.47 3.37
N SER A 38 -8.34 19.10 2.10
CA SER A 38 -8.09 17.77 1.58
C SER A 38 -7.13 17.83 0.39
N VAL A 39 -5.97 17.18 0.54
CA VAL A 39 -4.88 17.21 -0.45
C VAL A 39 -4.66 15.80 -1.00
N ARG A 40 -4.99 15.59 -2.27
CA ARG A 40 -4.62 14.38 -2.99
C ARG A 40 -3.35 14.62 -3.81
N SER A 41 -2.42 13.67 -3.79
CA SER A 41 -1.16 13.89 -4.49
C SER A 41 -0.51 12.61 -4.99
N GLY A 42 0.47 12.77 -5.90
CA GLY A 42 1.45 11.74 -6.22
C GLY A 42 2.41 11.45 -5.06
N HIS A 43 3.34 10.52 -5.27
CA HIS A 43 4.34 10.13 -4.29
C HIS A 43 5.50 11.15 -4.23
N GLY A 44 6.12 11.30 -3.06
CA GLY A 44 7.37 12.04 -2.91
C GLY A 44 7.25 13.58 -2.98
N VAL A 45 6.05 14.15 -3.05
CA VAL A 45 5.84 15.61 -3.13
C VAL A 45 6.02 16.36 -1.80
N GLY A 46 6.31 15.66 -0.69
CA GLY A 46 6.57 16.29 0.61
C GLY A 46 5.33 16.54 1.48
N LYS A 47 4.32 15.66 1.41
CA LYS A 47 3.09 15.72 2.26
C LYS A 47 3.39 15.75 3.75
N SER A 48 4.14 14.74 4.24
CA SER A 48 4.44 14.59 5.67
C SER A 48 5.26 15.79 6.20
N THR A 49 6.14 16.35 5.36
CA THR A 49 6.88 17.58 5.67
C THR A 49 5.96 18.77 5.84
N ALA A 50 5.03 19.01 4.90
CA ALA A 50 4.06 20.12 4.99
C ALA A 50 3.15 19.97 6.22
N SER A 51 2.73 18.75 6.53
CA SER A 51 1.95 18.42 7.72
C SER A 51 2.73 18.73 9.01
N ALA A 52 4.02 18.34 9.08
CA ALA A 52 4.87 18.61 10.24
C ALA A 52 5.04 20.12 10.47
N TRP A 53 5.25 20.92 9.41
CA TRP A 53 5.34 22.36 9.52
C TRP A 53 4.04 23.00 10.02
N ALA A 54 2.91 22.57 9.45
CA ALA A 54 1.59 23.04 9.89
C ALA A 54 1.33 22.75 11.37
N MET A 55 1.68 21.54 11.83
CA MET A 55 1.53 21.14 13.23
C MET A 55 2.40 21.96 14.16
N LEU A 56 3.69 22.16 13.83
CA LEU A 56 4.60 22.95 14.67
C LEU A 56 4.17 24.42 14.73
N TRP A 57 3.82 25.02 13.57
CA TRP A 57 3.29 26.36 13.52
C TRP A 57 2.02 26.51 14.38
N TYR A 58 1.09 25.55 14.28
CA TYR A 58 -0.18 25.59 15.02
C TYR A 58 0.04 25.39 16.52
N LEU A 59 0.98 24.50 16.91
CA LEU A 59 1.33 24.23 18.32
C LEU A 59 1.88 25.47 19.03
N PHE A 60 2.80 26.20 18.38
CA PHE A 60 3.45 27.35 19.00
C PHE A 60 2.60 28.63 18.99
N LEU A 61 1.64 28.75 18.08
CA LEU A 61 0.94 30.02 17.85
C LEU A 61 -0.55 29.98 18.21
N ARG A 62 -1.00 28.90 18.79
CA ARG A 62 -2.35 28.72 19.34
C ARG A 62 -2.26 28.17 20.75
N PHE A 63 -3.12 28.66 21.65
CA PHE A 63 -3.18 28.18 23.04
C PHE A 63 -4.59 28.37 23.62
N PRO A 64 -5.16 27.41 24.36
CA PRO A 64 -4.72 26.02 24.40
C PRO A 64 -4.90 25.31 23.04
N VAL A 65 -4.10 24.26 22.77
CA VAL A 65 -4.09 23.57 21.47
C VAL A 65 -3.87 22.08 21.61
N LYS A 66 -4.68 21.29 20.94
CA LYS A 66 -4.50 19.84 20.87
C LYS A 66 -4.50 19.38 19.42
N ILE A 67 -3.43 18.72 19.01
CA ILE A 67 -3.26 18.22 17.66
C ILE A 67 -3.23 16.69 17.73
N VAL A 68 -4.08 16.06 16.95
CA VAL A 68 -4.12 14.59 16.81
C VAL A 68 -3.69 14.23 15.41
N VAL A 69 -2.75 13.30 15.31
CA VAL A 69 -2.28 12.77 14.04
C VAL A 69 -2.61 11.30 13.93
N THR A 70 -3.03 10.89 12.75
CA THR A 70 -3.37 9.50 12.46
C THR A 70 -2.96 9.09 11.06
N ALA A 71 -2.80 7.78 10.87
CA ALA A 71 -2.53 7.14 9.59
C ALA A 71 -3.11 5.71 9.60
N PRO A 72 -3.29 5.05 8.44
CA PRO A 72 -3.88 3.71 8.36
C PRO A 72 -3.11 2.63 9.11
N THR A 73 -1.78 2.76 9.21
CA THR A 73 -0.93 1.77 9.87
C THR A 73 0.01 2.42 10.88
N SER A 74 0.46 1.63 11.86
CA SER A 74 1.43 2.08 12.88
C SER A 74 2.75 2.52 12.23
N SER A 75 3.23 1.81 11.21
CA SER A 75 4.46 2.17 10.50
C SER A 75 4.33 3.52 9.78
N GLN A 76 3.23 3.78 9.08
CA GLN A 76 2.99 5.09 8.45
C GLN A 76 2.90 6.21 9.48
N LEU A 77 2.24 5.94 10.61
CA LEU A 77 2.08 6.92 11.67
C LEU A 77 3.41 7.24 12.37
N TYR A 78 4.11 6.23 12.88
CA TYR A 78 5.28 6.42 13.73
C TYR A 78 6.59 6.53 12.95
N ASP A 79 6.80 5.69 11.93
CA ASP A 79 8.07 5.62 11.21
C ASP A 79 8.15 6.63 10.05
N ALA A 80 7.00 7.13 9.57
CA ALA A 80 6.96 8.15 8.52
C ALA A 80 6.54 9.51 9.07
N LEU A 81 5.26 9.73 9.38
CA LEU A 81 4.74 11.07 9.73
C LEU A 81 5.33 11.60 11.05
N PHE A 82 5.29 10.78 12.11
CA PHE A 82 5.74 11.23 13.44
C PHE A 82 7.28 11.30 13.51
N ALA A 83 7.99 10.45 12.79
CA ALA A 83 9.44 10.58 12.62
C ALA A 83 9.82 11.87 11.89
N GLU A 84 9.07 12.25 10.84
CA GLU A 84 9.26 13.51 10.13
C GLU A 84 9.00 14.72 11.05
N LEU A 85 7.93 14.69 11.84
CA LEU A 85 7.67 15.71 12.86
C LEU A 85 8.84 15.85 13.84
N LYS A 86 9.35 14.73 14.38
CA LYS A 86 10.51 14.73 15.31
C LYS A 86 11.77 15.27 14.65
N ARG A 87 11.97 15.00 13.37
CA ARG A 87 13.08 15.55 12.59
C ARG A 87 13.00 17.08 12.54
N TRP A 88 11.82 17.65 12.30
CA TRP A 88 11.62 19.09 12.28
C TRP A 88 11.70 19.74 13.67
N VAL A 89 11.28 19.04 14.74
CA VAL A 89 11.50 19.51 16.12
C VAL A 89 13.00 19.70 16.41
N LYS A 90 13.86 18.81 15.91
CA LYS A 90 15.33 18.93 16.07
C LYS A 90 15.94 20.09 15.28
N GLN A 91 15.23 20.62 14.28
CA GLN A 91 15.66 21.78 13.49
C GLN A 91 15.18 23.12 14.04
N LEU A 92 14.33 23.11 15.05
CA LEU A 92 13.91 24.32 15.74
C LEU A 92 15.11 25.03 16.40
N PRO A 93 15.08 26.36 16.48
CA PRO A 93 16.01 27.09 17.32
C PRO A 93 16.02 26.54 18.75
N PRO A 94 17.18 26.45 19.43
CA PRO A 94 17.30 25.85 20.75
C PRO A 94 16.26 26.39 21.76
N MET A 95 16.01 27.70 21.76
CA MET A 95 15.02 28.34 22.61
C MET A 95 13.60 27.75 22.46
N LEU A 96 13.20 27.33 21.26
CA LEU A 96 11.89 26.70 21.00
C LEU A 96 11.94 25.19 21.22
N ALA A 97 13.01 24.53 20.79
CA ALA A 97 13.20 23.09 21.01
C ALA A 97 13.20 22.73 22.50
N ASP A 98 13.85 23.54 23.33
CA ASP A 98 13.92 23.34 24.77
C ASP A 98 12.57 23.45 25.49
N GLN A 99 11.57 24.10 24.88
CA GLN A 99 10.20 24.17 25.42
C GLN A 99 9.40 22.88 25.19
N LEU A 100 9.87 21.99 24.33
CA LEU A 100 9.16 20.76 23.97
C LEU A 100 9.72 19.53 24.70
N ASP A 101 8.81 18.66 25.16
CA ASP A 101 9.11 17.28 25.55
C ASP A 101 8.67 16.34 24.41
N VAL A 102 9.61 15.51 23.93
CA VAL A 102 9.40 14.64 22.76
C VAL A 102 9.39 13.18 23.22
N LYS A 103 8.19 12.61 23.28
CA LYS A 103 7.94 11.21 23.65
C LYS A 103 7.81 10.31 22.41
N GLN A 104 7.56 9.04 22.62
CA GLN A 104 7.39 8.09 21.51
C GLN A 104 6.21 8.45 20.61
N ASP A 105 5.07 8.75 21.19
CA ASP A 105 3.77 9.01 20.57
C ASP A 105 3.23 10.42 20.79
N ARG A 106 4.04 11.30 21.41
CA ARG A 106 3.59 12.64 21.79
C ARG A 106 4.73 13.65 21.75
N VAL A 107 4.40 14.86 21.32
CA VAL A 107 5.23 16.07 21.47
C VAL A 107 4.40 17.06 22.26
N GLU A 108 4.89 17.54 23.41
CA GLU A 108 4.13 18.44 24.28
C GLU A 108 4.96 19.62 24.73
N VAL A 109 4.29 20.73 25.05
CA VAL A 109 4.92 21.90 25.64
C VAL A 109 5.14 21.63 27.13
N LYS A 110 6.38 21.68 27.61
CA LYS A 110 6.77 21.31 28.99
C LYS A 110 5.98 22.05 30.08
N GLU A 111 5.70 23.34 29.87
CA GLU A 111 4.97 24.16 30.84
C GLU A 111 3.46 23.91 30.84
N ALA A 112 2.92 23.29 29.76
CA ALA A 112 1.49 23.04 29.60
C ALA A 112 1.22 21.67 28.92
N PRO A 113 1.68 20.54 29.46
CA PRO A 113 1.67 19.25 28.75
C PRO A 113 0.26 18.71 28.46
N ASN A 114 -0.74 19.13 29.24
CA ASN A 114 -2.14 18.72 29.06
C ASN A 114 -2.95 19.68 28.17
N GLU A 115 -2.43 20.87 27.92
CA GLU A 115 -3.14 21.92 27.19
C GLU A 115 -2.56 22.18 25.79
N ALA A 116 -1.26 21.86 25.57
CA ALA A 116 -0.58 22.10 24.31
C ALA A 116 0.28 20.89 23.91
N PHE A 117 -0.22 20.10 22.95
CA PHE A 117 0.46 18.89 22.48
C PHE A 117 0.04 18.43 21.09
N ILE A 118 0.91 17.58 20.51
CA ILE A 118 0.66 16.75 19.31
C ILE A 118 0.69 15.30 19.75
N SER A 119 -0.34 14.51 19.49
CA SER A 119 -0.38 13.08 19.84
C SER A 119 -0.66 12.21 18.63
N ALA A 120 0.10 11.12 18.49
CA ALA A 120 -0.11 10.10 17.47
C ALA A 120 -1.13 9.07 17.98
N ARG A 121 -2.15 8.79 17.19
CA ARG A 121 -3.20 7.82 17.50
C ARG A 121 -3.50 6.97 16.28
N THR A 122 -3.44 5.65 16.42
CA THR A 122 -3.73 4.73 15.30
C THR A 122 -5.21 4.76 14.95
N SER A 123 -5.50 4.67 13.65
CA SER A 123 -6.86 4.56 13.12
C SER A 123 -7.15 3.12 12.73
N ARG A 124 -7.84 2.37 13.60
CA ARG A 124 -8.27 1.00 13.33
C ARG A 124 -9.79 0.93 13.28
N ALA A 125 -10.32 0.10 12.37
CA ALA A 125 -11.77 -0.10 12.26
C ALA A 125 -12.36 -0.70 13.55
N GLU A 126 -11.56 -1.49 14.29
CA GLU A 126 -11.94 -2.13 15.53
C GLU A 126 -11.92 -1.19 16.76
N GLN A 127 -11.27 -0.03 16.62
CA GLN A 127 -11.14 0.99 17.67
C GLN A 127 -11.27 2.40 17.09
N PRO A 128 -12.39 2.75 16.44
CA PRO A 128 -12.58 4.05 15.81
C PRO A 128 -12.59 5.21 16.81
N GLU A 129 -12.94 4.95 18.08
CA GLU A 129 -13.01 5.93 19.17
C GLU A 129 -11.64 6.47 19.61
N ALA A 130 -10.53 5.93 19.10
CA ALA A 130 -9.19 6.42 19.44
C ALA A 130 -9.01 7.93 19.16
N LEU A 131 -9.79 8.50 18.25
CA LEU A 131 -9.78 9.93 17.92
C LEU A 131 -10.81 10.76 18.70
N GLN A 132 -11.63 10.13 19.55
CA GLN A 132 -12.62 10.82 20.39
C GLN A 132 -11.98 11.49 21.61
N GLY A 133 -12.73 12.38 22.26
CA GLY A 133 -12.38 12.97 23.55
C GLY A 133 -11.28 14.05 23.49
N VAL A 134 -10.97 14.57 22.32
CA VAL A 134 -10.02 15.68 22.18
C VAL A 134 -10.79 16.99 22.16
N HIS A 135 -10.80 17.69 23.29
CA HIS A 135 -11.47 18.99 23.43
C HIS A 135 -10.45 20.06 23.79
N SER A 136 -10.45 21.15 23.07
CA SER A 136 -9.66 22.36 23.32
C SER A 136 -10.24 23.52 22.53
N ASP A 137 -9.87 24.74 22.87
CA ASP A 137 -10.25 25.91 22.05
C ASP A 137 -9.73 25.81 20.61
N ASN A 138 -8.53 25.26 20.45
CA ASN A 138 -7.94 25.00 19.14
C ASN A 138 -7.63 23.50 19.00
N VAL A 139 -8.27 22.84 18.06
CA VAL A 139 -8.08 21.42 17.76
C VAL A 139 -7.65 21.27 16.30
N MET A 140 -6.66 20.43 16.04
CA MET A 140 -6.29 20.05 14.68
C MET A 140 -6.25 18.54 14.57
N LEU A 141 -6.91 17.99 13.55
CA LEU A 141 -6.78 16.61 13.11
C LEU A 141 -5.96 16.55 11.84
N VAL A 142 -4.89 15.78 11.84
CA VAL A 142 -4.08 15.48 10.65
C VAL A 142 -4.18 13.99 10.34
N ALA A 143 -4.76 13.68 9.19
CA ALA A 143 -4.88 12.32 8.68
C ALA A 143 -3.95 12.16 7.47
N ASP A 144 -2.84 11.45 7.66
CA ASP A 144 -1.92 11.10 6.57
C ASP A 144 -2.35 9.78 5.93
N GLU A 145 -2.10 9.65 4.63
CA GLU A 145 -2.60 8.54 3.80
C GLU A 145 -4.11 8.29 3.99
N ALA A 146 -4.88 9.40 4.01
CA ALA A 146 -6.30 9.44 4.37
C ALA A 146 -7.19 8.51 3.54
N SER A 147 -6.78 8.18 2.30
CA SER A 147 -7.50 7.21 1.45
C SER A 147 -7.57 5.81 2.07
N GLY A 148 -6.61 5.45 2.93
CA GLY A 148 -6.54 4.15 3.61
C GLY A 148 -7.30 4.10 4.95
N ILE A 149 -7.72 5.24 5.49
CA ILE A 149 -8.38 5.31 6.81
C ILE A 149 -9.85 4.87 6.69
N PRO A 150 -10.35 3.98 7.56
CA PRO A 150 -11.75 3.57 7.59
C PRO A 150 -12.71 4.74 7.87
N GLU A 151 -13.87 4.75 7.23
CA GLU A 151 -14.87 5.81 7.37
C GLU A 151 -15.35 6.00 8.81
N ALA A 152 -15.56 4.91 9.55
CA ALA A 152 -15.93 4.92 10.96
C ALA A 152 -14.98 5.74 11.86
N VAL A 153 -13.70 5.85 11.48
CA VAL A 153 -12.70 6.66 12.20
C VAL A 153 -12.98 8.15 12.02
N PHE A 154 -13.37 8.56 10.82
CA PHE A 154 -13.75 9.97 10.55
C PHE A 154 -15.07 10.33 11.22
N GLU A 155 -16.04 9.42 11.24
CA GLU A 155 -17.31 9.59 11.97
C GLU A 155 -17.06 9.76 13.48
N ALA A 156 -16.20 8.92 14.05
CA ALA A 156 -15.82 9.01 15.46
C ALA A 156 -15.09 10.32 15.79
N ALA A 157 -14.23 10.81 14.89
CA ALA A 157 -13.52 12.08 15.04
C ALA A 157 -14.43 13.31 14.91
N ALA A 158 -15.56 13.20 14.20
CA ALA A 158 -16.45 14.33 13.90
C ALA A 158 -16.92 15.07 15.17
N GLY A 159 -17.18 14.34 16.25
CA GLY A 159 -17.54 14.93 17.56
C GLY A 159 -16.46 15.85 18.12
N SER A 160 -15.19 15.42 18.07
CA SER A 160 -14.04 16.23 18.53
C SER A 160 -13.77 17.43 17.61
N MET A 161 -14.20 17.37 16.35
CA MET A 161 -14.01 18.40 15.33
C MET A 161 -15.22 19.35 15.18
N SER A 162 -16.21 19.27 16.05
CA SER A 162 -17.43 20.12 16.02
C SER A 162 -17.17 21.57 16.48
N GLY A 163 -16.06 21.84 17.16
CA GLY A 163 -15.71 23.15 17.68
C GLY A 163 -15.45 24.21 16.59
N HIS A 164 -15.72 25.47 16.89
CA HIS A 164 -15.58 26.59 15.94
C HIS A 164 -14.15 26.83 15.43
N LYS A 165 -13.13 26.37 16.14
CA LYS A 165 -11.71 26.52 15.74
C LYS A 165 -11.06 25.17 15.42
N ALA A 166 -11.85 24.13 15.17
CA ALA A 166 -11.33 22.84 14.77
C ALA A 166 -10.90 22.85 13.30
N VAL A 167 -9.72 22.30 13.03
CA VAL A 167 -9.14 22.20 11.67
C VAL A 167 -8.92 20.72 11.34
N THR A 168 -9.37 20.27 10.18
CA THR A 168 -9.14 18.92 9.65
C THR A 168 -8.30 18.98 8.40
N LEU A 169 -7.16 18.30 8.42
CA LEU A 169 -6.23 18.18 7.30
C LEU A 169 -6.18 16.71 6.86
N LEU A 170 -6.60 16.43 5.64
CA LEU A 170 -6.52 15.13 5.01
C LEU A 170 -5.47 15.18 3.91
N LEU A 171 -4.48 14.31 3.97
CA LEU A 171 -3.46 14.21 2.94
C LEU A 171 -3.32 12.75 2.54
N GLY A 172 -3.06 12.48 1.27
CA GLY A 172 -2.83 11.09 0.84
C GLY A 172 -2.76 10.91 -0.67
N ASN A 173 -2.33 9.71 -1.04
CA ASN A 173 -2.46 9.26 -2.42
C ASN A 173 -3.90 8.80 -2.67
N PRO A 174 -4.52 9.14 -3.81
CA PRO A 174 -5.92 8.84 -4.08
C PRO A 174 -6.09 7.39 -4.58
N VAL A 175 -5.84 6.41 -3.70
CA VAL A 175 -5.80 4.97 -4.07
C VAL A 175 -7.19 4.35 -4.24
N ARG A 176 -8.25 5.00 -3.74
CA ARG A 176 -9.64 4.51 -3.81
C ARG A 176 -10.56 5.49 -4.50
N SER A 177 -11.46 4.99 -5.33
CA SER A 177 -12.60 5.76 -5.89
C SER A 177 -13.85 5.73 -5.00
N THR A 178 -13.68 5.43 -3.71
CA THR A 178 -14.77 5.39 -2.70
C THR A 178 -14.23 5.78 -1.32
N GLY A 179 -15.14 6.07 -0.37
CA GLY A 179 -14.83 6.40 1.02
C GLY A 179 -14.66 7.89 1.27
N PHE A 180 -14.51 8.26 2.55
CA PHE A 180 -14.58 9.66 2.99
C PHE A 180 -13.59 10.58 2.28
N PHE A 181 -12.32 10.16 2.10
CA PHE A 181 -11.32 10.96 1.40
C PHE A 181 -11.70 11.23 -0.06
N TYR A 182 -12.21 10.21 -0.77
CA TYR A 182 -12.73 10.38 -2.13
C TYR A 182 -13.92 11.36 -2.14
N ASP A 183 -14.84 11.23 -1.20
CA ASP A 183 -16.01 12.07 -1.08
C ASP A 183 -15.67 13.55 -0.86
N THR A 184 -14.59 13.87 -0.11
CA THR A 184 -14.14 15.26 0.07
C THR A 184 -13.73 15.94 -1.24
N HIS A 185 -13.30 15.17 -2.24
CA HIS A 185 -12.95 15.69 -3.57
C HIS A 185 -14.08 15.60 -4.60
N ASN A 186 -15.22 14.99 -4.23
CA ASN A 186 -16.36 14.76 -5.11
C ASN A 186 -17.66 15.27 -4.49
N ARG A 187 -18.39 14.40 -3.78
CA ARG A 187 -19.71 14.71 -3.22
C ARG A 187 -19.70 15.83 -2.18
N LEU A 188 -18.63 15.93 -1.39
CA LEU A 188 -18.45 16.91 -0.30
C LEU A 188 -17.52 18.08 -0.67
N LYS A 189 -17.17 18.23 -1.93
CA LYS A 189 -16.16 19.21 -2.39
C LYS A 189 -16.48 20.66 -2.02
N ASP A 190 -17.74 21.00 -1.90
CA ASP A 190 -18.17 22.36 -1.59
C ASP A 190 -17.94 22.74 -0.11
N ASP A 191 -17.77 21.73 0.77
CA ASP A 191 -17.46 21.91 2.19
C ASP A 191 -15.95 21.84 2.48
N TRP A 192 -15.12 21.56 1.48
CA TRP A 192 -13.69 21.33 1.62
C TRP A 192 -12.88 22.21 0.67
N VAL A 193 -11.76 22.72 1.15
CA VAL A 193 -10.69 23.19 0.25
C VAL A 193 -9.98 21.95 -0.28
N THR A 194 -10.10 21.70 -1.57
CA THR A 194 -9.51 20.53 -2.22
C THR A 194 -8.29 20.92 -3.06
N MET A 195 -7.19 20.21 -2.87
CA MET A 195 -5.95 20.44 -3.62
C MET A 195 -5.53 19.15 -4.34
N LYS A 196 -4.99 19.31 -5.55
CA LYS A 196 -4.34 18.25 -6.30
C LYS A 196 -2.88 18.61 -6.53
N VAL A 197 -1.97 17.69 -6.22
CA VAL A 197 -0.53 17.89 -6.41
C VAL A 197 0.02 16.73 -7.25
N SER A 198 0.41 17.02 -8.47
CA SER A 198 1.13 16.05 -9.31
C SER A 198 2.61 16.00 -8.93
N CYS A 199 3.25 14.84 -9.14
CA CYS A 199 4.70 14.73 -9.06
C CYS A 199 5.42 15.72 -10.00
N ALA A 200 4.83 16.02 -11.16
CA ALA A 200 5.38 16.97 -12.12
C ALA A 200 5.37 18.42 -11.61
N ASP A 201 4.49 18.73 -10.65
CA ASP A 201 4.37 20.08 -10.06
C ASP A 201 5.32 20.28 -8.86
N SER A 202 6.04 19.24 -8.44
CA SER A 202 6.93 19.30 -7.28
C SER A 202 8.41 19.28 -7.69
N PRO A 203 9.22 20.25 -7.27
CA PRO A 203 10.67 20.26 -7.53
C PRO A 203 11.42 19.12 -6.79
N ARG A 204 10.75 18.43 -5.87
CA ARG A 204 11.31 17.28 -5.11
C ARG A 204 11.35 16.00 -5.95
N VAL A 205 10.57 15.94 -7.02
CA VAL A 205 10.47 14.75 -7.88
C VAL A 205 11.25 14.97 -9.17
N SER A 206 12.21 14.08 -9.46
CA SER A 206 13.04 14.21 -10.65
C SER A 206 12.29 13.78 -11.92
N GLN A 207 12.67 14.37 -13.06
CA GLN A 207 12.15 13.95 -14.38
C GLN A 207 12.49 12.48 -14.68
N ALA A 208 13.63 11.99 -14.21
CA ALA A 208 14.01 10.59 -14.35
C ALA A 208 13.01 9.65 -13.67
N TYR A 209 12.52 10.02 -12.48
CA TYR A 209 11.48 9.26 -11.77
C TYR A 209 10.16 9.23 -12.56
N LEU A 210 9.74 10.36 -13.14
CA LEU A 210 8.52 10.42 -13.95
C LEU A 210 8.62 9.48 -15.18
N GLY A 211 9.76 9.51 -15.87
CA GLY A 211 10.04 8.61 -17.00
C GLY A 211 10.06 7.14 -16.58
N GLU A 212 10.66 6.81 -15.44
CA GLU A 212 10.66 5.45 -14.90
C GLU A 212 9.23 4.98 -14.57
N MET A 213 8.41 5.82 -13.95
CA MET A 213 7.02 5.49 -13.64
C MET A 213 6.17 5.31 -14.89
N ALA A 214 6.35 6.16 -15.91
CA ALA A 214 5.68 6.03 -17.20
C ALA A 214 6.05 4.71 -17.90
N ALA A 215 7.34 4.37 -17.92
CA ALA A 215 7.82 3.12 -18.51
C ALA A 215 7.34 1.88 -17.73
N ARG A 216 7.24 1.98 -16.41
CA ARG A 216 6.87 0.86 -15.52
C ARG A 216 5.37 0.57 -15.53
N TYR A 217 4.53 1.60 -15.50
CA TYR A 217 3.09 1.47 -15.32
C TYR A 217 2.27 1.84 -16.56
N GLY A 218 2.82 2.65 -17.46
CA GLY A 218 2.09 3.31 -18.55
C GLY A 218 1.31 4.51 -18.04
N GLU A 219 1.40 5.63 -18.79
CA GLU A 219 0.80 6.92 -18.39
C GLU A 219 -0.72 6.87 -18.24
N GLU A 220 -1.40 6.00 -18.98
CA GLU A 220 -2.85 5.83 -18.93
C GLU A 220 -3.34 4.89 -17.82
N SER A 221 -2.43 4.25 -17.08
CA SER A 221 -2.80 3.29 -16.05
C SER A 221 -3.29 3.97 -14.77
N ASN A 222 -4.12 3.27 -13.99
CA ASN A 222 -4.51 3.74 -12.67
C ASN A 222 -3.32 3.85 -11.71
N ALA A 223 -2.29 3.01 -11.88
CA ALA A 223 -1.07 3.10 -11.10
C ALA A 223 -0.33 4.44 -11.33
N TYR A 224 -0.20 4.88 -12.57
CA TYR A 224 0.42 6.16 -12.90
C TYR A 224 -0.45 7.34 -12.44
N ARG A 225 -1.77 7.25 -12.62
CA ARG A 225 -2.72 8.27 -12.14
C ARG A 225 -2.60 8.50 -10.64
N ILE A 226 -2.57 7.43 -9.87
CA ILE A 226 -2.46 7.50 -8.40
C ILE A 226 -1.09 8.01 -7.98
N ARG A 227 -0.01 7.36 -8.46
CA ARG A 227 1.35 7.58 -7.94
C ARG A 227 2.02 8.83 -8.47
N VAL A 228 1.68 9.25 -9.68
CA VAL A 228 2.32 10.40 -10.35
C VAL A 228 1.38 11.59 -10.44
N LEU A 229 0.17 11.40 -10.99
CA LEU A 229 -0.74 12.53 -11.23
C LEU A 229 -1.51 12.96 -9.97
N GLY A 230 -1.52 12.16 -8.90
CA GLY A 230 -2.36 12.40 -7.75
C GLY A 230 -3.85 12.39 -8.08
N GLU A 231 -4.27 11.52 -9.00
CA GLU A 231 -5.63 11.38 -9.47
C GLU A 231 -6.26 10.06 -9.02
N PHE A 232 -7.56 10.09 -8.72
CA PHE A 232 -8.32 8.90 -8.39
C PHE A 232 -8.34 7.90 -9.56
N PRO A 233 -8.38 6.59 -9.29
CA PRO A 233 -8.49 5.57 -10.33
C PRO A 233 -9.79 5.74 -11.12
N ARG A 234 -9.76 5.34 -12.39
CA ARG A 234 -10.95 5.25 -13.24
C ARG A 234 -11.76 4.01 -12.83
N SER A 235 -13.09 4.10 -12.92
CA SER A 235 -14.00 3.00 -12.55
C SER A 235 -13.91 1.77 -13.46
N ASP A 236 -13.40 1.93 -14.68
CA ASP A 236 -13.33 0.89 -15.72
C ASP A 236 -11.96 0.20 -15.76
N ASP A 237 -11.33 -0.03 -14.61
CA ASP A 237 -10.07 -0.75 -14.56
C ASP A 237 -10.30 -2.26 -14.70
N ASP A 238 -9.85 -2.81 -15.82
CA ASP A 238 -9.86 -4.23 -16.14
C ASP A 238 -8.64 -4.98 -15.57
N THR A 239 -7.84 -4.36 -14.72
CA THR A 239 -6.74 -5.03 -14.01
C THR A 239 -7.26 -6.09 -13.06
N VAL A 240 -6.54 -7.22 -12.99
CA VAL A 240 -6.93 -8.34 -12.11
C VAL A 240 -6.86 -7.90 -10.66
N ILE A 241 -5.76 -7.24 -10.28
CA ILE A 241 -5.47 -6.83 -8.91
C ILE A 241 -5.34 -5.30 -8.87
N PRO A 242 -6.28 -4.59 -8.24
CA PRO A 242 -6.22 -3.15 -8.07
C PRO A 242 -4.98 -2.71 -7.29
N MET A 243 -4.38 -1.57 -7.67
CA MET A 243 -3.21 -0.99 -6.99
C MET A 243 -3.43 -0.78 -5.50
N GLU A 244 -4.65 -0.40 -5.11
CA GLU A 244 -5.03 -0.24 -3.70
C GLU A 244 -4.70 -1.46 -2.84
N LEU A 245 -5.06 -2.66 -3.32
CA LEU A 245 -4.84 -3.91 -2.57
C LEU A 245 -3.34 -4.19 -2.39
N LEU A 246 -2.53 -3.87 -3.41
CA LEU A 246 -1.09 -4.08 -3.41
C LEU A 246 -0.39 -3.13 -2.43
N GLU A 247 -0.70 -1.83 -2.49
CA GLU A 247 -0.11 -0.83 -1.61
C GLU A 247 -0.47 -1.09 -0.15
N MET A 248 -1.73 -1.43 0.11
CA MET A 248 -2.16 -1.78 1.47
C MET A 248 -1.46 -3.02 2.00
N ALA A 249 -1.27 -4.06 1.17
CA ALA A 249 -0.63 -5.30 1.59
C ALA A 249 0.87 -5.14 1.92
N GLN A 250 1.56 -4.20 1.26
CA GLN A 250 2.95 -3.87 1.58
C GLN A 250 3.12 -3.17 2.93
N GLN A 251 2.07 -2.48 3.40
CA GLN A 251 2.12 -1.63 4.58
C GLN A 251 1.57 -2.30 5.84
N ARG A 252 0.92 -3.46 5.70
CA ARG A 252 0.30 -4.16 6.83
C ARG A 252 1.33 -4.71 7.80
N ASP A 253 1.03 -4.58 9.09
CA ASP A 253 1.78 -5.20 10.18
C ASP A 253 1.24 -6.62 10.45
N VAL A 254 1.47 -7.52 9.51
CA VAL A 254 1.08 -8.93 9.60
C VAL A 254 2.33 -9.79 9.62
N GLU A 255 2.47 -10.59 10.65
CA GLU A 255 3.55 -11.56 10.77
C GLU A 255 2.99 -12.99 10.58
N PRO A 256 3.65 -13.84 9.79
CA PRO A 256 3.22 -15.23 9.63
C PRO A 256 3.38 -16.00 10.93
N SER A 257 2.43 -16.86 11.26
CA SER A 257 2.60 -17.80 12.37
C SER A 257 3.88 -18.61 12.20
N GLN A 258 4.61 -18.87 13.28
CA GLN A 258 5.82 -19.71 13.25
C GLN A 258 5.52 -21.11 12.70
N SER A 259 4.35 -21.66 12.99
CA SER A 259 3.88 -22.97 12.53
C SER A 259 3.31 -22.95 11.10
N ALA A 260 3.18 -21.78 10.48
CA ALA A 260 2.64 -21.70 9.13
C ALA A 260 3.58 -22.36 8.12
N PRO A 261 3.04 -23.21 7.21
CA PRO A 261 3.86 -23.86 6.19
C PRO A 261 4.43 -22.85 5.20
N MET A 262 5.69 -23.08 4.78
CA MET A 262 6.30 -22.35 3.69
C MET A 262 6.03 -23.06 2.37
N VAL A 263 5.61 -22.30 1.37
CA VAL A 263 5.37 -22.76 0.00
C VAL A 263 6.16 -21.87 -0.96
N TRP A 264 6.83 -22.48 -1.92
CA TRP A 264 7.54 -21.77 -2.97
C TRP A 264 6.81 -21.86 -4.30
N GLY A 265 6.78 -20.76 -5.07
CA GLY A 265 6.31 -20.71 -6.45
C GLY A 265 7.47 -20.35 -7.37
N LEU A 266 7.73 -21.16 -8.39
CA LEU A 266 8.81 -21.00 -9.35
C LEU A 266 8.25 -20.86 -10.77
N ASP A 267 8.36 -19.68 -11.36
CA ASP A 267 8.16 -19.46 -12.79
C ASP A 267 9.49 -19.66 -13.52
N VAL A 268 9.51 -20.52 -14.54
CA VAL A 268 10.73 -20.97 -15.22
C VAL A 268 10.87 -20.30 -16.59
N ALA A 269 11.93 -19.52 -16.75
CA ALA A 269 12.36 -19.00 -18.05
C ALA A 269 13.75 -19.54 -18.41
N ARG A 270 14.06 -19.54 -19.69
CA ARG A 270 15.39 -19.92 -20.20
C ARG A 270 16.14 -18.66 -20.68
N PHE A 271 16.76 -18.76 -21.86
CA PHE A 271 17.45 -17.63 -22.48
C PHE A 271 16.43 -16.67 -23.13
N GLY A 272 16.70 -15.37 -23.01
CA GLY A 272 15.85 -14.32 -23.59
C GLY A 272 15.55 -13.16 -22.67
N SER A 273 14.44 -12.47 -22.93
CA SER A 273 14.01 -11.30 -22.15
C SER A 273 13.40 -11.66 -20.78
N ASP A 274 12.85 -12.88 -20.67
CA ASP A 274 12.13 -13.33 -19.47
C ASP A 274 13.11 -13.80 -18.38
N ARG A 275 12.63 -13.80 -17.15
CA ARG A 275 13.41 -14.18 -15.97
C ARG A 275 12.76 -15.37 -15.29
N SER A 276 13.57 -16.31 -14.79
CA SER A 276 13.05 -17.24 -13.79
C SER A 276 12.85 -16.50 -12.48
N ALA A 277 11.71 -16.75 -11.83
CA ALA A 277 11.34 -16.05 -10.60
C ALA A 277 10.92 -17.04 -9.50
N LEU A 278 11.38 -16.80 -8.27
CA LEU A 278 11.08 -17.63 -7.09
C LEU A 278 10.40 -16.77 -6.02
N CYS A 279 9.16 -17.09 -5.72
CA CYS A 279 8.40 -16.53 -4.61
C CYS A 279 8.39 -17.50 -3.42
N LYS A 280 8.68 -16.97 -2.21
CA LYS A 280 8.63 -17.73 -0.95
C LYS A 280 7.48 -17.16 -0.10
N ARG A 281 6.39 -17.93 0.08
CA ARG A 281 5.24 -17.54 0.89
C ARG A 281 5.13 -18.43 2.13
N LYS A 282 5.09 -17.80 3.31
CA LYS A 282 4.87 -18.48 4.59
C LYS A 282 3.49 -18.10 5.11
N GLY A 283 2.54 -19.04 5.06
CA GLY A 283 1.16 -18.77 5.48
C GLY A 283 0.54 -17.59 4.73
N ASN A 284 0.25 -16.55 5.48
CA ASN A 284 -0.37 -15.30 4.99
C ASN A 284 0.64 -14.18 4.69
N ALA A 285 1.94 -14.48 4.58
CA ALA A 285 2.94 -13.45 4.30
C ALA A 285 3.96 -13.88 3.23
N VAL A 286 4.33 -12.91 2.40
CA VAL A 286 5.55 -12.92 1.59
C VAL A 286 6.42 -11.81 2.15
N THR A 287 7.49 -12.16 2.86
CA THR A 287 8.30 -11.20 3.61
C THR A 287 9.57 -10.76 2.88
N GLU A 288 10.01 -11.56 1.89
CA GLU A 288 11.21 -11.30 1.11
C GLU A 288 10.85 -10.87 -0.32
N PRO A 289 11.64 -9.97 -0.96
CA PRO A 289 11.51 -9.68 -2.39
C PRO A 289 11.65 -10.95 -3.23
N ILE A 290 10.95 -10.97 -4.36
CA ILE A 290 10.98 -12.11 -5.28
C ILE A 290 12.37 -12.26 -5.89
N LYS A 291 13.01 -13.40 -5.71
CA LYS A 291 14.30 -13.70 -6.35
C LYS A 291 14.13 -13.93 -7.84
N THR A 292 15.04 -13.42 -8.64
CA THR A 292 15.00 -13.60 -10.09
C THR A 292 16.37 -13.93 -10.65
N TRP A 293 16.39 -14.77 -11.69
CA TRP A 293 17.59 -15.13 -12.43
C TRP A 293 17.37 -14.92 -13.92
N LYS A 294 18.42 -14.52 -14.63
CA LYS A 294 18.43 -14.35 -16.08
C LYS A 294 19.48 -15.28 -16.70
N ASN A 295 19.17 -15.74 -17.91
CA ASN A 295 20.12 -16.47 -18.75
C ASN A 295 20.74 -17.73 -18.09
N LEU A 296 20.02 -18.37 -17.19
CA LEU A 296 20.41 -19.68 -16.66
C LEU A 296 19.83 -20.79 -17.54
N ASP A 297 20.60 -21.86 -17.73
CA ASP A 297 20.05 -23.10 -18.23
C ASP A 297 19.26 -23.83 -17.11
N LEU A 298 18.57 -24.92 -17.48
CA LEU A 298 17.71 -25.64 -16.53
C LEU A 298 18.49 -26.26 -15.37
N MET A 299 19.72 -26.70 -15.62
CA MET A 299 20.58 -27.28 -14.59
C MET A 299 21.10 -26.22 -13.63
N GLN A 300 21.54 -25.07 -14.16
CA GLN A 300 21.95 -23.92 -13.38
C GLN A 300 20.81 -23.36 -12.53
N LEU A 301 19.60 -23.24 -13.10
CA LEU A 301 18.42 -22.79 -12.37
C LEU A 301 18.08 -23.80 -11.25
N THR A 302 18.07 -25.08 -11.55
CA THR A 302 17.85 -26.13 -10.52
C THR A 302 18.88 -26.02 -9.41
N GLY A 303 20.17 -25.86 -9.75
CA GLY A 303 21.25 -25.66 -8.76
C GLY A 303 21.01 -24.42 -7.89
N ALA A 304 20.56 -23.31 -8.48
CA ALA A 304 20.22 -22.11 -7.73
C ALA A 304 19.03 -22.32 -6.74
N VAL A 305 17.99 -23.04 -7.18
CA VAL A 305 16.84 -23.38 -6.31
C VAL A 305 17.26 -24.32 -5.18
N VAL A 306 18.11 -25.33 -5.48
CA VAL A 306 18.66 -26.24 -4.46
C VAL A 306 19.49 -25.46 -3.43
N SER A 307 20.34 -24.55 -3.87
CA SER A 307 21.14 -23.71 -2.96
C SER A 307 20.24 -22.87 -2.04
N GLU A 308 19.14 -22.30 -2.55
CA GLU A 308 18.15 -21.60 -1.73
C GLU A 308 17.47 -22.51 -0.71
N TYR A 309 17.20 -23.76 -1.09
CA TYR A 309 16.58 -24.75 -0.21
C TYR A 309 17.54 -25.21 0.89
N GLU A 310 18.79 -25.48 0.55
CA GLU A 310 19.80 -25.95 1.48
C GLU A 310 20.28 -24.85 2.45
N ALA A 311 20.21 -23.59 2.04
CA ALA A 311 20.53 -22.45 2.91
C ALA A 311 19.56 -22.31 4.10
N LEU A 312 18.38 -22.92 4.03
CA LEU A 312 17.38 -22.86 5.10
C LEU A 312 17.56 -24.01 6.11
N PRO A 313 17.38 -23.73 7.41
CA PRO A 313 17.25 -24.77 8.42
C PRO A 313 16.11 -25.75 8.05
N PRO A 314 16.20 -27.06 8.37
CA PRO A 314 15.17 -28.04 8.02
C PRO A 314 13.75 -27.64 8.45
N SER A 315 13.60 -26.94 9.58
CA SER A 315 12.30 -26.45 10.10
C SER A 315 11.69 -25.30 9.29
N GLU A 316 12.48 -24.61 8.46
CA GLU A 316 12.05 -23.47 7.65
C GLU A 316 11.98 -23.79 6.15
N ARG A 317 12.33 -25.02 5.78
CA ARG A 317 12.25 -25.47 4.39
C ARG A 317 10.82 -25.51 3.90
N PRO A 318 10.57 -25.24 2.59
CA PRO A 318 9.22 -25.31 2.04
C PRO A 318 8.67 -26.73 2.12
N VAL A 319 7.39 -26.83 2.45
CA VAL A 319 6.66 -28.11 2.40
C VAL A 319 6.34 -28.50 0.96
N GLU A 320 6.32 -27.52 0.05
CA GLU A 320 6.03 -27.72 -1.36
C GLU A 320 6.69 -26.62 -2.23
N ILE A 321 7.29 -27.02 -3.34
CA ILE A 321 7.81 -26.14 -4.39
C ILE A 321 6.94 -26.34 -5.64
N LEU A 322 6.17 -25.34 -6.00
CA LEU A 322 5.25 -25.32 -7.13
C LEU A 322 5.95 -24.73 -8.35
N VAL A 323 6.12 -25.50 -9.39
CA VAL A 323 6.88 -25.11 -10.59
C VAL A 323 5.92 -25.04 -11.78
N ASP A 324 5.89 -23.94 -12.52
CA ASP A 324 5.18 -23.94 -13.80
C ASP A 324 5.82 -24.95 -14.74
N SER A 325 5.07 -26.02 -15.02
CA SER A 325 5.55 -27.15 -15.80
C SER A 325 5.33 -27.00 -17.31
N ILE A 326 4.81 -25.86 -17.78
CA ILE A 326 4.63 -25.64 -19.22
C ILE A 326 6.00 -25.52 -19.88
N GLY A 327 6.20 -26.33 -20.91
CA GLY A 327 7.42 -26.32 -21.73
C GLY A 327 8.67 -26.69 -20.91
N LEU A 328 9.53 -25.70 -20.63
CA LEU A 328 10.84 -25.94 -20.02
C LEU A 328 10.77 -26.33 -18.53
N GLY A 329 9.71 -25.93 -17.84
CA GLY A 329 9.57 -26.19 -16.40
C GLY A 329 9.47 -27.66 -16.04
N ALA A 330 8.98 -28.53 -16.97
CA ALA A 330 8.93 -29.98 -16.74
C ALA A 330 10.33 -30.57 -16.41
N GLY A 331 11.37 -30.13 -17.14
CA GLY A 331 12.75 -30.61 -16.88
C GLY A 331 13.29 -30.14 -15.51
N VAL A 332 12.89 -28.98 -15.03
CA VAL A 332 13.24 -28.51 -13.68
C VAL A 332 12.52 -29.34 -12.62
N VAL A 333 11.24 -29.66 -12.83
CA VAL A 333 10.46 -30.54 -11.93
C VAL A 333 11.12 -31.93 -11.80
N ASP A 334 11.48 -32.54 -12.92
CA ASP A 334 12.08 -33.84 -12.91
C ASP A 334 13.42 -33.83 -12.16
N ARG A 335 14.25 -32.82 -12.40
CA ARG A 335 15.54 -32.72 -11.73
C ARG A 335 15.42 -32.44 -10.23
N LEU A 336 14.48 -31.58 -9.82
CA LEU A 336 14.21 -31.32 -8.39
C LEU A 336 13.73 -32.60 -7.68
N ARG A 337 12.90 -33.44 -8.35
CA ARG A 337 12.46 -34.73 -7.81
C ARG A 337 13.61 -35.71 -7.65
N GLU A 338 14.48 -35.82 -8.65
CA GLU A 338 15.70 -36.66 -8.56
C GLU A 338 16.56 -36.27 -7.33
N LEU A 339 16.59 -34.99 -7.00
CA LEU A 339 17.30 -34.44 -5.83
C LEU A 339 16.49 -34.55 -4.53
N ASN A 340 15.34 -35.20 -4.54
CA ASN A 340 14.44 -35.42 -3.40
C ASN A 340 13.89 -34.11 -2.79
N LEU A 341 13.73 -33.05 -3.57
CA LEU A 341 13.04 -31.86 -3.10
C LEU A 341 11.52 -32.04 -3.21
N PRO A 342 10.74 -31.42 -2.29
CA PRO A 342 9.27 -31.50 -2.29
C PRO A 342 8.67 -30.65 -3.40
N CYS A 343 8.77 -31.06 -4.67
CA CYS A 343 8.30 -30.27 -5.80
C CYS A 343 7.10 -30.89 -6.52
N ARG A 344 6.23 -30.03 -7.03
CA ARG A 344 5.09 -30.39 -7.88
C ARG A 344 5.04 -29.47 -9.11
N GLY A 345 4.94 -30.10 -10.28
CA GLY A 345 4.68 -29.38 -11.54
C GLY A 345 3.22 -28.94 -11.60
N ILE A 346 3.01 -27.69 -11.98
CA ILE A 346 1.70 -27.06 -12.17
C ILE A 346 1.55 -26.68 -13.64
N ASN A 347 0.56 -27.25 -14.30
CA ASN A 347 0.19 -26.82 -15.65
C ASN A 347 -0.86 -25.71 -15.57
N VAL A 348 -0.43 -24.45 -15.63
CA VAL A 348 -1.33 -23.29 -15.51
C VAL A 348 -2.35 -23.16 -16.64
N SER A 349 -2.19 -23.91 -17.74
CA SER A 349 -3.13 -23.97 -18.86
C SER A 349 -4.24 -25.01 -18.68
N GLU A 350 -4.13 -25.90 -17.68
CA GLU A 350 -5.13 -26.93 -17.44
C GLU A 350 -6.47 -26.39 -16.95
N SER A 351 -7.46 -27.28 -16.89
CA SER A 351 -8.80 -26.94 -16.41
C SER A 351 -8.76 -26.50 -14.94
N PRO A 352 -9.37 -25.36 -14.59
CA PRO A 352 -9.41 -24.89 -13.22
C PRO A 352 -10.40 -25.71 -12.39
N ALA A 353 -10.25 -25.70 -11.06
CA ALA A 353 -11.22 -26.31 -10.14
C ALA A 353 -12.61 -25.64 -10.27
N MET A 354 -12.63 -24.32 -10.54
CA MET A 354 -13.85 -23.55 -10.79
C MET A 354 -14.10 -23.32 -12.30
N GLY A 355 -14.22 -24.42 -13.06
CA GLY A 355 -14.32 -24.41 -14.52
C GLY A 355 -15.56 -23.67 -15.10
N ALA A 356 -16.58 -23.37 -14.29
CA ALA A 356 -17.69 -22.52 -14.68
C ALA A 356 -17.32 -21.02 -14.72
N THR A 357 -16.34 -20.59 -13.92
CA THR A 357 -15.98 -19.19 -13.73
C THR A 357 -14.71 -18.81 -14.52
N TYR A 358 -13.69 -19.66 -14.48
CA TYR A 358 -12.38 -19.36 -15.06
C TYR A 358 -12.10 -20.20 -16.31
N ARG A 359 -11.36 -19.62 -17.26
CA ARG A 359 -10.96 -20.30 -18.49
C ARG A 359 -9.93 -21.40 -18.24
N ASN A 360 -8.95 -21.13 -17.39
CA ASN A 360 -7.83 -22.01 -17.07
C ASN A 360 -7.34 -21.79 -15.62
N LEU A 361 -6.43 -22.66 -15.17
CA LEU A 361 -5.86 -22.56 -13.82
C LEU A 361 -5.12 -21.25 -13.57
N LYS A 362 -4.44 -20.66 -14.58
CA LYS A 362 -3.80 -19.34 -14.44
C LYS A 362 -4.81 -18.28 -13.96
N ALA A 363 -5.97 -18.20 -14.59
CA ALA A 363 -7.00 -17.24 -14.21
C ALA A 363 -7.52 -17.48 -12.80
N GLU A 364 -7.68 -18.73 -12.40
CA GLU A 364 -8.09 -19.07 -11.03
C GLU A 364 -7.04 -18.65 -9.99
N LEU A 365 -5.75 -18.94 -10.23
CA LEU A 365 -4.67 -18.61 -9.30
C LEU A 365 -4.51 -17.09 -9.11
N TRP A 366 -4.60 -16.31 -10.16
CA TRP A 366 -4.58 -14.85 -10.09
C TRP A 366 -5.76 -14.29 -9.27
N HIS A 367 -6.94 -14.86 -9.41
CA HIS A 367 -8.09 -14.45 -8.61
C HIS A 367 -8.03 -14.95 -7.17
N LYS A 368 -7.40 -16.09 -6.91
CA LYS A 368 -7.06 -16.52 -5.53
C LYS A 368 -6.08 -15.55 -4.87
N ALA A 369 -5.07 -15.08 -5.60
CA ALA A 369 -4.15 -14.05 -5.12
C ALA A 369 -4.89 -12.74 -4.80
N LYS A 370 -5.80 -12.29 -5.68
CA LYS A 370 -6.67 -11.14 -5.43
C LYS A 370 -7.50 -11.33 -4.17
N ALA A 371 -8.20 -12.46 -4.03
CA ALA A 371 -9.03 -12.76 -2.86
C ALA A 371 -8.21 -12.79 -1.56
N TRP A 372 -6.97 -13.29 -1.61
CA TRP A 372 -6.04 -13.27 -0.49
C TRP A 372 -5.68 -11.85 -0.07
N LEU A 373 -5.46 -10.93 -1.03
CA LEU A 373 -5.22 -9.51 -0.76
C LEU A 373 -6.46 -8.80 -0.19
N GLU A 374 -7.65 -9.14 -0.71
CA GLU A 374 -8.94 -8.61 -0.24
C GLU A 374 -9.26 -9.06 1.19
N GLY A 375 -8.81 -10.23 1.62
CA GLY A 375 -8.97 -10.75 2.98
C GLY A 375 -8.29 -9.91 4.06
N ARG A 376 -7.39 -9.01 3.68
CA ARG A 376 -6.68 -8.03 4.53
C ARG A 376 -5.80 -8.62 5.65
N ASP A 377 -5.80 -9.91 5.87
CA ASP A 377 -4.93 -10.62 6.80
C ASP A 377 -3.71 -11.18 6.07
N CYS A 378 -2.99 -10.32 5.36
CA CYS A 378 -1.84 -10.72 4.56
C CYS A 378 -0.82 -9.61 4.40
N LYS A 379 0.45 -9.99 4.14
CA LYS A 379 1.56 -9.07 3.93
C LYS A 379 2.31 -9.39 2.65
N MET A 380 2.63 -8.34 1.90
CA MET A 380 3.52 -8.41 0.74
C MET A 380 4.86 -7.74 1.05
N PRO A 381 5.95 -8.16 0.39
CA PRO A 381 7.25 -7.53 0.52
C PRO A 381 7.22 -6.12 -0.09
N LYS A 382 8.13 -5.26 0.37
CA LYS A 382 8.42 -3.97 -0.29
C LYS A 382 9.22 -4.24 -1.59
N ASP A 383 8.55 -4.81 -2.59
CA ASP A 383 9.08 -5.14 -3.91
C ASP A 383 8.28 -4.41 -4.98
N GLU A 384 8.79 -3.26 -5.40
CA GLU A 384 8.16 -2.41 -6.42
C GLU A 384 8.01 -3.12 -7.78
N ALA A 385 8.93 -4.04 -8.10
CA ALA A 385 8.84 -4.78 -9.34
C ALA A 385 7.70 -5.80 -9.32
N LEU A 386 7.48 -6.48 -8.18
CA LEU A 386 6.32 -7.36 -8.00
C LEU A 386 5.01 -6.58 -8.08
N VAL A 387 4.94 -5.43 -7.38
CA VAL A 387 3.75 -4.57 -7.42
C VAL A 387 3.44 -4.11 -8.84
N SER A 388 4.48 -3.66 -9.57
CA SER A 388 4.33 -3.26 -10.97
C SER A 388 3.77 -4.39 -11.84
N GLU A 389 4.34 -5.59 -11.74
CA GLU A 389 3.90 -6.73 -12.53
C GLU A 389 2.46 -7.17 -12.19
N LEU A 390 2.06 -7.12 -10.92
CA LEU A 390 0.68 -7.44 -10.49
C LEU A 390 -0.34 -6.39 -10.93
N ALA A 391 0.05 -5.11 -10.95
CA ALA A 391 -0.85 -4.00 -11.25
C ALA A 391 -1.17 -3.82 -12.75
N ILE A 392 -0.35 -4.34 -13.65
CA ILE A 392 -0.51 -4.13 -15.11
C ILE A 392 -1.34 -5.22 -15.80
N VAL A 393 -1.49 -6.40 -15.18
CA VAL A 393 -2.16 -7.55 -15.82
C VAL A 393 -3.67 -7.37 -15.83
N ARG A 394 -4.27 -7.55 -17.00
CA ARG A 394 -5.69 -7.37 -17.24
C ARG A 394 -6.43 -8.69 -17.34
N TYR A 395 -7.72 -8.64 -17.13
CA TYR A 395 -8.61 -9.76 -17.40
C TYR A 395 -9.67 -9.37 -18.44
N SER A 396 -10.23 -10.36 -19.07
CA SER A 396 -11.36 -10.22 -20.01
C SER A 396 -12.29 -11.41 -19.87
N PHE A 397 -13.44 -11.35 -20.54
CA PHE A 397 -14.37 -12.46 -20.59
C PHE A 397 -14.29 -13.15 -21.94
N THR A 398 -14.28 -14.48 -21.94
CA THR A 398 -14.41 -15.28 -23.16
C THR A 398 -15.84 -15.15 -23.71
N SER A 399 -16.06 -15.61 -24.95
CA SER A 399 -17.41 -15.69 -25.54
C SER A 399 -18.37 -16.55 -24.73
N SER A 400 -17.87 -17.48 -23.91
CA SER A 400 -18.67 -18.30 -22.98
C SER A 400 -18.82 -17.68 -21.59
N GLY A 401 -18.43 -16.41 -21.39
CA GLY A 401 -18.55 -15.68 -20.11
C GLY A 401 -17.52 -16.07 -19.04
N LYS A 402 -16.51 -16.87 -19.39
CA LYS A 402 -15.45 -17.25 -18.43
C LYS A 402 -14.37 -16.17 -18.35
N ILE A 403 -13.84 -15.96 -17.17
CA ILE A 403 -12.73 -15.02 -16.93
C ILE A 403 -11.43 -15.63 -17.47
N GLN A 404 -10.70 -14.83 -18.24
CA GLN A 404 -9.35 -15.14 -18.71
C GLN A 404 -8.39 -14.01 -18.37
N ILE A 405 -7.14 -14.37 -18.12
CA ILE A 405 -6.06 -13.42 -17.88
C ILE A 405 -5.34 -13.13 -19.20
N GLU A 406 -4.94 -11.89 -19.37
CA GLU A 406 -4.12 -11.42 -20.48
C GLU A 406 -2.85 -12.27 -20.64
N GLY A 407 -2.53 -12.63 -21.89
CA GLY A 407 -1.33 -13.43 -22.19
C GLY A 407 -0.05 -12.61 -22.16
N LYS A 408 1.11 -13.26 -21.93
CA LYS A 408 2.43 -12.60 -21.94
C LYS A 408 2.69 -11.82 -23.24
N ASP A 409 2.21 -12.32 -24.39
CA ASP A 409 2.37 -11.63 -25.68
C ASP A 409 1.49 -10.37 -25.80
N GLU A 410 0.31 -10.36 -25.20
CA GLU A 410 -0.56 -9.18 -25.16
C GLU A 410 0.04 -8.10 -24.25
N ILE A 411 0.59 -8.50 -23.11
CA ILE A 411 1.32 -7.61 -22.19
C ILE A 411 2.52 -6.98 -22.90
N ARG A 412 3.30 -7.76 -23.66
CA ARG A 412 4.44 -7.26 -24.44
C ARG A 412 4.01 -6.29 -25.55
N LYS A 413 2.89 -6.54 -26.24
CA LYS A 413 2.33 -5.61 -27.24
C LYS A 413 1.96 -4.25 -26.65
N ARG A 414 1.61 -4.20 -25.35
CA ARG A 414 1.39 -2.96 -24.61
C ARG A 414 2.69 -2.29 -24.11
N GLY A 415 3.86 -2.85 -24.44
CA GLY A 415 5.17 -2.31 -24.09
C GLY A 415 5.68 -2.71 -22.69
N PHE A 416 5.05 -3.69 -22.02
CA PHE A 416 5.47 -4.14 -20.72
C PHE A 416 6.27 -5.44 -20.77
N PRO A 417 7.19 -5.68 -19.82
CA PRO A 417 7.88 -6.96 -19.70
C PRO A 417 6.94 -8.07 -19.23
N SER A 418 7.41 -9.32 -19.34
CA SER A 418 6.71 -10.48 -18.79
C SER A 418 6.54 -10.35 -17.28
N PRO A 419 5.36 -10.69 -16.72
CA PRO A 419 5.08 -10.60 -15.28
C PRO A 419 5.59 -11.84 -14.50
N ASP A 420 6.88 -12.16 -14.65
CA ASP A 420 7.47 -13.40 -14.16
C ASP A 420 7.42 -13.52 -12.62
N ARG A 421 7.63 -12.40 -11.90
CA ARG A 421 7.48 -12.35 -10.43
C ARG A 421 6.04 -12.56 -10.00
N ALA A 422 5.11 -11.92 -10.71
CA ALA A 422 3.69 -12.05 -10.44
C ALA A 422 3.19 -13.47 -10.72
N ASP A 423 3.63 -14.11 -11.80
CA ASP A 423 3.31 -15.50 -12.10
C ASP A 423 3.87 -16.43 -11.01
N ALA A 424 5.13 -16.25 -10.56
CA ALA A 424 5.70 -17.01 -9.45
C ALA A 424 4.95 -16.82 -8.12
N PHE A 425 4.52 -15.59 -7.83
CA PHE A 425 3.67 -15.31 -6.67
C PHE A 425 2.32 -16.03 -6.77
N CYS A 426 1.64 -15.92 -7.90
CA CYS A 426 0.34 -16.56 -8.12
C CYS A 426 0.41 -18.09 -8.07
N LEU A 427 1.51 -18.71 -8.49
CA LEU A 427 1.72 -20.15 -8.38
C LEU A 427 1.63 -20.65 -6.94
N THR A 428 2.04 -19.86 -5.94
CA THR A 428 1.97 -20.27 -4.53
C THR A 428 0.54 -20.58 -4.07
N PHE A 429 -0.48 -20.09 -4.77
CA PHE A 429 -1.90 -20.32 -4.47
C PHE A 429 -2.45 -21.64 -5.06
N ALA A 430 -1.62 -22.41 -5.75
CA ALA A 430 -1.96 -23.77 -6.17
C ALA A 430 -1.75 -24.81 -5.03
N SER A 431 -1.12 -24.42 -3.90
CA SER A 431 -0.93 -25.28 -2.74
C SER A 431 -2.14 -25.24 -1.80
N ASP A 432 -2.59 -26.41 -1.37
CA ASP A 432 -3.61 -26.57 -0.33
C ASP A 432 -3.00 -26.52 1.09
N ALA A 433 -1.67 -26.64 1.22
CA ALA A 433 -0.98 -26.69 2.50
C ALA A 433 -1.16 -25.40 3.35
N VAL A 434 -1.37 -24.25 2.69
CA VAL A 434 -1.52 -22.95 3.35
C VAL A 434 -2.94 -22.71 3.86
N ILE A 435 -3.94 -23.42 3.36
CA ILE A 435 -5.36 -23.25 3.72
C ILE A 435 -5.64 -23.70 5.16
N GLY A 436 -4.85 -24.65 5.68
CA GLY A 436 -5.00 -25.17 7.04
C GLY A 436 -4.46 -24.29 8.16
N ALA A 437 -3.74 -23.18 7.85
CA ALA A 437 -3.14 -22.28 8.84
C ALA A 437 -4.09 -21.19 9.35
N PHE A 438 -5.23 -20.98 8.69
CA PHE A 438 -6.28 -20.08 9.16
C PHE A 438 -7.19 -20.84 10.13
N GLY A 439 -7.12 -20.46 11.42
CA GLY A 439 -7.76 -21.14 12.53
C GLY A 439 -9.20 -21.57 12.28
N GLY A 440 -9.44 -22.87 12.32
CA GLY A 440 -10.71 -23.47 12.72
C GLY A 440 -11.84 -23.64 11.70
N ALA A 441 -11.79 -23.05 10.51
CA ALA A 441 -12.77 -23.32 9.46
C ALA A 441 -12.07 -23.94 8.24
N LYS A 442 -12.34 -25.21 7.97
CA LYS A 442 -12.05 -25.83 6.68
C LYS A 442 -12.87 -25.11 5.61
N VAL A 443 -12.37 -24.02 5.08
CA VAL A 443 -12.94 -23.40 3.88
C VAL A 443 -12.52 -24.29 2.71
N SER A 444 -13.35 -25.25 2.38
CA SER A 444 -13.20 -26.02 1.15
C SER A 444 -13.51 -25.11 -0.02
N TRP A 445 -12.50 -24.64 -0.71
CA TRP A 445 -12.61 -23.82 -1.93
C TRP A 445 -13.23 -24.61 -3.11
N SER A 446 -13.53 -25.89 -2.91
CA SER A 446 -14.23 -26.73 -3.88
C SER A 446 -15.75 -26.51 -3.95
N LYS A 447 -16.32 -25.65 -3.10
CA LYS A 447 -17.73 -25.29 -3.16
C LYS A 447 -17.89 -23.80 -3.46
N PRO A 448 -18.66 -23.44 -4.52
CA PRO A 448 -18.93 -22.03 -4.81
C PRO A 448 -19.67 -21.39 -3.62
N LEU A 449 -19.20 -20.21 -3.19
CA LEU A 449 -19.92 -19.35 -2.23
C LEU A 449 -21.31 -19.04 -2.83
N ARG A 450 -22.36 -19.71 -2.37
CA ARG A 450 -23.73 -19.31 -2.64
C ARG A 450 -24.00 -18.01 -1.88
N ARG A 451 -23.92 -16.88 -2.57
CA ARG A 451 -24.52 -15.64 -2.09
C ARG A 451 -26.05 -15.85 -2.14
N ASN A 452 -26.69 -15.92 -0.98
CA ASN A 452 -28.11 -15.71 -0.89
C ASN A 452 -28.39 -14.23 -1.22
N LEU A 453 -28.66 -13.94 -2.48
CA LEU A 453 -29.30 -12.67 -2.85
C LEU A 453 -30.77 -12.79 -2.43
N PRO A 454 -31.33 -11.83 -1.67
CA PRO A 454 -32.76 -11.79 -1.43
C PRO A 454 -33.46 -11.67 -2.78
N ARG A 455 -34.43 -12.54 -3.03
CA ARG A 455 -35.38 -12.42 -4.16
C ARG A 455 -36.16 -11.12 -3.93
N VAL A 456 -35.93 -10.16 -4.82
CA VAL A 456 -36.84 -9.01 -4.95
C VAL A 456 -38.13 -9.58 -5.56
N ALA A 457 -39.23 -9.43 -4.84
CA ALA A 457 -40.57 -9.75 -5.30
C ALA A 457 -41.08 -8.66 -6.27
#